data_3f8606de95753d6c5bc8f33c5e9b9f6e
#
_entry.id   3f8606de95753d6c5bc8f33c5e9b9f6e
#
_cell.length_a   1.000
_cell.length_b   1.000
_cell.length_c   1.000
_cell.angle_alpha   90.00
_cell.angle_beta   90.00
_cell.angle_gamma   90.00
#
_symmetry.space_group_name_H-M   'P 1'
#
loop_
_entity.id
_entity.type
_entity.pdbx_description
1 polymer ?
#
loop_
_entity_poly.entity_id
_entity_poly.type
_entity_poly.pdbx_seq_one_letter_code
_entity_poly.pdbx_strand_id
1 'polypeptide(L)'
;MNRDALRRGLIDRAVLRAEWTKFRTVRGWVAGTVAAVLLIVALAMLLAGGSHTSCSNGPVEVACPALPIGPGGQAVTDRFYFAHRELTGDGTLTVRVASMSGIITYPPPDHDEIVPGLVPWAKAGIIVKQSLRVGAPYAAVMLTGKQGVHMQDDFVHDTPGPAGARWLRLARSGDAITGYASADGIRWTAIDTVRLQGLPRTVRIGMFVTSPSDLSVSRNSLGGSITQARFTQASATFDHVTPGGPWSRDEVGGHEGMTDWERYHRANGVSESGGTVTVTGTGDIAPRMDAVKPEVSLTGVAPGLIVLVVVAVTFVTAEYRRGLIRTTLLATPGRGRVLAAKAVVAGAVAFAAGLVAAAVALALGTKMLTAGGNQVLPVSALTEVRVVVGAAALLAACAVTALALGALSRRGMVAVTAAIAVIIVPWTLATASILPDEAARWLLCLTPAAGFAALQAIPAYPQVVAHYAPADGYYPLPPWAGLAVSFGYAALALAFALVRLRRADA
;
A
#
# COMPACT_ATOMS: atom_id res chain seq x y z
N MET A 1 -51.93 -9.83 -10.88
CA MET A 1 -50.55 -9.32 -10.88
C MET A 1 -49.86 -9.84 -12.15
N ASN A 2 -49.62 -8.93 -13.11
CA ASN A 2 -49.42 -9.21 -14.53
C ASN A 2 -48.01 -9.85 -14.77
N ARG A 3 -47.94 -11.09 -15.23
CA ARG A 3 -46.70 -11.82 -15.54
C ARG A 3 -45.85 -11.16 -16.64
N ASP A 4 -46.42 -10.27 -17.42
CA ASP A 4 -45.72 -9.48 -18.44
C ASP A 4 -44.88 -8.32 -17.88
N ALA A 5 -45.14 -7.89 -16.65
CA ALA A 5 -44.35 -6.86 -15.98
C ALA A 5 -43.00 -7.39 -15.44
N LEU A 6 -42.93 -8.68 -15.09
CA LEU A 6 -41.70 -9.34 -14.62
C LEU A 6 -40.77 -9.77 -15.76
N ARG A 7 -41.28 -9.91 -17.00
CA ARG A 7 -40.48 -10.21 -18.20
C ARG A 7 -39.81 -9.01 -18.83
N ARG A 8 -40.18 -7.77 -18.46
CA ARG A 8 -39.55 -6.54 -18.94
C ARG A 8 -38.41 -6.16 -18.00
N GLY A 9 -37.32 -6.93 -18.06
CA GLY A 9 -36.10 -6.56 -17.34
C GLY A 9 -35.70 -5.10 -17.63
N LEU A 10 -35.04 -4.45 -16.66
CA LEU A 10 -34.54 -3.06 -16.74
C LEU A 10 -33.68 -2.81 -17.99
N ILE A 11 -33.16 -3.85 -18.62
CA ILE A 11 -32.30 -3.79 -19.80
C ILE A 11 -32.92 -4.67 -20.90
N ASP A 12 -33.41 -4.01 -21.97
CA ASP A 12 -33.87 -4.66 -23.19
C ASP A 12 -32.64 -5.05 -24.04
N ARG A 13 -32.45 -6.33 -24.35
CA ARG A 13 -31.33 -6.83 -25.15
C ARG A 13 -31.24 -6.17 -26.53
N ALA A 14 -32.37 -5.80 -27.13
CA ALA A 14 -32.40 -5.12 -28.42
C ALA A 14 -31.81 -3.69 -28.32
N VAL A 15 -32.16 -2.95 -27.26
CA VAL A 15 -31.64 -1.61 -27.00
C VAL A 15 -30.11 -1.69 -26.68
N LEU A 16 -29.69 -2.67 -25.90
CA LEU A 16 -28.27 -2.88 -25.59
C LEU A 16 -27.45 -3.14 -26.86
N ARG A 17 -27.95 -4.04 -27.76
CA ARG A 17 -27.31 -4.32 -29.04
C ARG A 17 -27.26 -3.10 -29.95
N ALA A 18 -28.30 -2.29 -29.98
CA ALA A 18 -28.33 -1.06 -30.74
C ALA A 18 -27.28 -0.05 -30.26
N GLU A 19 -27.17 0.18 -28.93
CA GLU A 19 -26.16 1.07 -28.34
C GLU A 19 -24.73 0.56 -28.52
N TRP A 20 -24.52 -0.78 -28.39
CA TRP A 20 -23.23 -1.39 -28.70
C TRP A 20 -22.85 -1.20 -30.19
N THR A 21 -23.80 -1.38 -31.12
CA THR A 21 -23.55 -1.18 -32.55
C THR A 21 -23.20 0.28 -32.85
N LYS A 22 -23.92 1.24 -32.25
CA LYS A 22 -23.60 2.69 -32.37
C LYS A 22 -22.17 2.94 -31.87
N PHE A 23 -21.79 2.40 -30.67
CA PHE A 23 -20.46 2.64 -30.11
C PHE A 23 -19.36 2.15 -31.05
N ARG A 24 -19.43 0.90 -31.50
CA ARG A 24 -18.38 0.28 -32.34
C ARG A 24 -18.29 0.84 -33.76
N THR A 25 -19.36 1.45 -34.30
CA THR A 25 -19.38 2.00 -35.69
C THR A 25 -18.86 3.42 -35.75
N VAL A 26 -18.87 4.16 -34.64
CA VAL A 26 -18.36 5.52 -34.62
C VAL A 26 -16.84 5.49 -34.32
N ARG A 27 -16.05 5.66 -35.39
CA ARG A 27 -14.58 5.58 -35.33
C ARG A 27 -13.96 6.44 -34.23
N GLY A 28 -14.51 7.63 -33.94
CA GLY A 28 -13.99 8.54 -32.93
C GLY A 28 -14.06 7.98 -31.51
N TRP A 29 -15.10 7.24 -31.13
CA TRP A 29 -15.21 6.65 -29.79
C TRP A 29 -14.29 5.46 -29.62
N VAL A 30 -14.19 4.61 -30.64
CA VAL A 30 -13.25 3.49 -30.66
C VAL A 30 -11.80 3.99 -30.60
N ALA A 31 -11.46 4.96 -31.47
CA ALA A 31 -10.12 5.56 -31.49
C ALA A 31 -9.78 6.23 -30.14
N GLY A 32 -10.72 6.95 -29.53
CA GLY A 32 -10.55 7.55 -28.21
C GLY A 32 -10.31 6.51 -27.10
N THR A 33 -11.04 5.39 -27.15
CA THR A 33 -10.84 4.29 -26.21
C THR A 33 -9.47 3.65 -26.38
N VAL A 34 -9.04 3.39 -27.61
CA VAL A 34 -7.70 2.87 -27.93
C VAL A 34 -6.62 3.86 -27.50
N ALA A 35 -6.84 5.15 -27.77
CA ALA A 35 -5.90 6.20 -27.35
C ALA A 35 -5.75 6.26 -25.81
N ALA A 36 -6.84 6.05 -25.06
CA ALA A 36 -6.75 5.96 -23.60
C ALA A 36 -5.88 4.77 -23.14
N VAL A 37 -6.08 3.60 -23.74
CA VAL A 37 -5.25 2.41 -23.43
C VAL A 37 -3.79 2.67 -23.75
N LEU A 38 -3.51 3.19 -24.95
CA LEU A 38 -2.13 3.50 -25.37
C LEU A 38 -1.49 4.57 -24.48
N LEU A 39 -2.24 5.58 -24.06
CA LEU A 39 -1.75 6.63 -23.16
C LEU A 39 -1.36 6.06 -21.80
N ILE A 40 -2.20 5.20 -21.21
CA ILE A 40 -1.91 4.55 -19.93
C ILE A 40 -0.61 3.74 -20.03
N VAL A 41 -0.50 2.91 -21.06
CA VAL A 41 0.68 2.05 -21.27
C VAL A 41 1.93 2.88 -21.60
N ALA A 42 1.81 3.88 -22.47
CA ALA A 42 2.94 4.73 -22.86
C ALA A 42 3.50 5.52 -21.66
N LEU A 43 2.64 6.06 -20.79
CA LEU A 43 3.08 6.77 -19.59
C LEU A 43 3.76 5.81 -18.59
N ALA A 44 3.24 4.60 -18.42
CA ALA A 44 3.88 3.57 -17.61
C ALA A 44 5.30 3.26 -18.11
N MET A 45 5.45 3.07 -19.42
CA MET A 45 6.74 2.78 -20.05
C MET A 45 7.70 3.98 -19.99
N LEU A 46 7.20 5.19 -20.19
CA LEU A 46 8.00 6.42 -20.12
C LEU A 46 8.59 6.62 -18.72
N LEU A 47 7.76 6.48 -17.69
CA LEU A 47 8.20 6.63 -16.30
C LEU A 47 9.14 5.51 -15.88
N ALA A 48 8.82 4.27 -16.22
CA ALA A 48 9.68 3.13 -15.93
C ALA A 48 11.03 3.19 -16.66
N GLY A 49 11.02 3.61 -17.93
CA GLY A 49 12.24 3.76 -18.73
C GLY A 49 13.12 4.95 -18.33
N GLY A 50 12.54 5.97 -17.68
CA GLY A 50 13.28 7.09 -17.11
C GLY A 50 13.82 6.85 -15.70
N SER A 51 13.44 5.74 -15.06
CA SER A 51 13.86 5.40 -13.70
C SER A 51 15.03 4.41 -13.73
N HIS A 52 16.19 4.88 -13.31
CA HIS A 52 17.39 4.05 -13.17
C HIS A 52 17.94 4.14 -11.76
N THR A 53 18.27 3.01 -11.19
CA THR A 53 18.89 2.91 -9.86
C THR A 53 20.11 2.01 -9.97
N SER A 54 21.23 2.49 -9.44
CA SER A 54 22.44 1.70 -9.29
C SER A 54 22.90 1.76 -7.84
N CYS A 55 23.60 0.74 -7.41
CA CYS A 55 24.28 0.69 -6.13
C CYS A 55 25.78 0.84 -6.37
N SER A 56 26.50 1.41 -5.40
CA SER A 56 27.94 1.59 -5.50
C SER A 56 28.64 0.81 -4.41
N ASN A 57 29.78 0.22 -4.73
CA ASN A 57 30.75 -0.31 -3.77
C ASN A 57 32.04 0.52 -3.90
N GLY A 58 32.14 1.53 -3.07
CA GLY A 58 33.14 2.57 -3.23
C GLY A 58 32.93 3.33 -4.54
N PRO A 59 33.96 3.51 -5.40
CA PRO A 59 33.84 4.21 -6.68
C PRO A 59 33.25 3.34 -7.81
N VAL A 60 32.96 2.07 -7.55
CA VAL A 60 32.51 1.11 -8.57
C VAL A 60 30.98 0.97 -8.50
N GLU A 61 30.31 1.18 -9.63
CA GLU A 61 28.89 0.89 -9.78
C GLU A 61 28.66 -0.62 -9.84
N VAL A 62 27.73 -1.11 -9.03
CA VAL A 62 27.37 -2.54 -8.95
C VAL A 62 25.86 -2.68 -9.05
N ALA A 63 25.40 -3.87 -9.45
CA ALA A 63 23.98 -4.18 -9.38
C ALA A 63 23.51 -4.14 -7.92
N CYS A 64 22.33 -3.55 -7.68
CA CYS A 64 21.74 -3.54 -6.37
C CYS A 64 21.44 -4.98 -5.89
N PRO A 65 21.70 -5.31 -4.63
CA PRO A 65 21.42 -6.64 -4.10
C PRO A 65 19.94 -6.95 -4.18
N ALA A 66 19.61 -8.24 -4.34
CA ALA A 66 18.21 -8.67 -4.35
C ALA A 66 17.54 -8.36 -3.01
N LEU A 67 16.26 -7.97 -3.07
CA LEU A 67 15.48 -7.73 -1.85
C LEU A 67 15.37 -9.02 -1.03
N PRO A 68 15.62 -8.98 0.27
CA PRO A 68 15.30 -10.08 1.15
C PRO A 68 13.80 -10.33 1.16
N ILE A 69 13.41 -11.60 1.05
CA ILE A 69 12.01 -12.02 1.00
C ILE A 69 11.67 -12.78 2.27
N GLY A 70 10.60 -12.37 2.93
CA GLY A 70 10.03 -13.03 4.08
C GLY A 70 9.16 -14.23 3.73
N PRO A 71 8.67 -14.99 4.74
CA PRO A 71 7.89 -16.21 4.53
C PRO A 71 6.61 -16.00 3.73
N GLY A 72 5.95 -14.85 3.86
CA GLY A 72 4.76 -14.47 3.10
C GLY A 72 5.02 -13.98 1.68
N GLY A 73 6.27 -14.01 1.20
CA GLY A 73 6.65 -13.53 -0.13
C GLY A 73 6.82 -12.00 -0.23
N GLN A 74 6.68 -11.26 0.85
CA GLN A 74 6.93 -9.83 0.93
C GLN A 74 8.42 -9.51 1.07
N ALA A 75 8.85 -8.36 0.53
CA ALA A 75 10.18 -7.83 0.83
C ALA A 75 10.25 -7.38 2.30
N VAL A 76 11.37 -7.65 2.94
CA VAL A 76 11.55 -7.39 4.38
C VAL A 76 12.87 -6.68 4.67
N THR A 77 12.84 -5.89 5.73
CA THR A 77 14.01 -5.47 6.47
C THR A 77 14.16 -6.41 7.66
N ASP A 78 15.33 -7.01 7.82
CA ASP A 78 15.61 -7.99 8.87
C ASP A 78 17.03 -7.71 9.39
N ARG A 79 17.15 -6.59 10.12
CA ARG A 79 18.42 -6.04 10.59
C ARG A 79 18.32 -5.71 12.06
N PHE A 80 19.13 -6.41 12.87
CA PHE A 80 19.16 -6.25 14.32
C PHE A 80 20.44 -6.88 14.90
N TYR A 81 20.79 -6.48 16.09
CA TYR A 81 21.85 -7.15 16.86
C TYR A 81 21.25 -8.25 17.73
N PHE A 82 21.89 -9.42 17.74
CA PHE A 82 21.35 -10.66 18.30
C PHE A 82 22.34 -11.34 19.25
N ALA A 83 22.01 -11.38 20.54
CA ALA A 83 22.63 -12.20 21.52
C ALA A 83 21.86 -13.52 21.62
N HIS A 84 22.40 -14.63 21.08
CA HIS A 84 21.61 -15.83 20.87
C HIS A 84 22.35 -17.12 21.22
N ARG A 85 21.58 -18.19 21.22
CA ARG A 85 22.07 -19.55 21.30
C ARG A 85 21.18 -20.50 20.53
N GLU A 86 21.62 -21.76 20.42
CA GLU A 86 20.80 -22.83 19.87
C GLU A 86 19.76 -23.32 20.89
N LEU A 87 18.55 -23.54 20.42
CA LEU A 87 17.49 -24.24 21.12
C LEU A 87 17.14 -25.49 20.31
N THR A 88 17.40 -26.68 20.88
CA THR A 88 17.04 -27.95 20.26
C THR A 88 15.79 -28.51 20.91
N GLY A 89 14.73 -28.70 20.13
CA GLY A 89 13.42 -29.13 20.62
C GLY A 89 12.66 -28.02 21.32
N ASP A 90 11.84 -28.40 22.29
CA ASP A 90 11.00 -27.49 23.05
C ASP A 90 11.80 -26.75 24.12
N GLY A 91 11.35 -25.58 24.50
CA GLY A 91 12.02 -24.79 25.52
C GLY A 91 11.40 -23.38 25.68
N THR A 92 11.92 -22.69 26.70
CA THR A 92 11.45 -21.33 27.01
C THR A 92 12.65 -20.42 27.24
N LEU A 93 12.47 -19.13 26.91
CA LEU A 93 13.36 -18.04 27.31
C LEU A 93 12.53 -16.97 28.00
N THR A 94 12.97 -16.56 29.18
CA THR A 94 12.34 -15.49 29.96
C THR A 94 13.38 -14.42 30.26
N VAL A 95 13.03 -13.16 30.12
CA VAL A 95 13.85 -12.00 30.43
C VAL A 95 13.03 -10.88 31.04
N ARG A 96 13.66 -9.96 31.76
CA ARG A 96 13.07 -8.64 32.04
C ARG A 96 13.86 -7.58 31.28
N VAL A 97 13.17 -6.69 30.60
CA VAL A 97 13.75 -5.47 30.01
C VAL A 97 13.85 -4.43 31.12
N ALA A 98 15.03 -4.31 31.72
CA ALA A 98 15.28 -3.41 32.84
C ALA A 98 15.26 -1.93 32.39
N SER A 99 15.92 -1.64 31.25
CA SER A 99 15.97 -0.31 30.66
C SER A 99 16.02 -0.37 29.14
N MET A 100 15.57 0.69 28.50
CA MET A 100 15.70 0.91 27.06
C MET A 100 15.96 2.38 26.82
N SER A 101 16.97 2.71 26.02
CA SER A 101 17.37 4.06 25.64
C SER A 101 17.74 4.10 24.17
N GLY A 102 17.86 5.28 23.60
CA GLY A 102 18.28 5.43 22.22
C GLY A 102 18.93 6.76 21.94
N ILE A 103 19.52 6.88 20.77
CA ILE A 103 20.08 8.09 20.20
C ILE A 103 19.58 8.29 18.78
N ILE A 104 19.47 9.56 18.38
CA ILE A 104 19.15 9.97 17.02
C ILE A 104 20.28 10.85 16.54
N THR A 105 20.79 10.61 15.34
CA THR A 105 21.82 11.45 14.71
C THR A 105 21.25 12.15 13.50
N TYR A 106 21.69 13.37 13.30
CA TYR A 106 21.27 14.17 12.16
C TYR A 106 22.02 13.78 10.88
N PRO A 107 21.41 13.88 9.70
CA PRO A 107 22.10 13.67 8.44
C PRO A 107 23.09 14.84 8.18
N PRO A 108 24.06 14.69 7.26
CA PRO A 108 24.93 15.79 6.86
C PRO A 108 24.13 17.05 6.45
N PRO A 109 24.62 18.27 6.78
CA PRO A 109 25.95 18.54 7.36
C PRO A 109 26.08 18.32 8.88
N ASP A 110 24.96 18.12 9.59
CA ASP A 110 24.90 18.07 11.06
C ASP A 110 24.98 16.62 11.61
N HIS A 111 25.59 15.71 10.88
CA HIS A 111 25.65 14.26 11.23
C HIS A 111 26.48 13.95 12.48
N ASP A 112 27.26 14.86 12.98
CA ASP A 112 27.99 14.79 14.23
C ASP A 112 27.14 15.19 15.46
N GLU A 113 25.96 15.79 15.25
CA GLU A 113 25.01 16.05 16.32
C GLU A 113 24.29 14.75 16.72
N ILE A 114 24.47 14.32 17.94
CA ILE A 114 23.84 13.14 18.54
C ILE A 114 22.95 13.59 19.68
N VAL A 115 21.65 13.32 19.58
CA VAL A 115 20.69 13.66 20.62
C VAL A 115 20.11 12.38 21.27
N PRO A 116 19.87 12.39 22.59
CA PRO A 116 19.12 11.30 23.23
C PRO A 116 17.71 11.23 22.67
N GLY A 117 17.28 10.07 22.24
CA GLY A 117 15.94 9.87 21.70
C GLY A 117 15.66 8.42 21.37
N LEU A 118 14.48 7.95 21.74
CA LEU A 118 14.00 6.60 21.43
C LEU A 118 12.82 6.70 20.48
N VAL A 119 13.00 6.16 19.28
CA VAL A 119 11.94 6.18 18.28
C VAL A 119 10.79 5.25 18.67
N PRO A 120 9.54 5.56 18.28
CA PRO A 120 8.36 4.80 18.74
C PRO A 120 8.45 3.29 18.51
N TRP A 121 9.00 2.87 17.39
CA TRP A 121 9.14 1.47 16.98
C TRP A 121 10.57 0.91 17.13
N ALA A 122 11.42 1.55 17.94
CA ALA A 122 12.62 0.84 18.44
C ALA A 122 12.16 -0.40 19.22
N LYS A 123 12.83 -1.54 19.03
CA LYS A 123 12.39 -2.85 19.54
C LYS A 123 13.50 -3.48 20.37
N ALA A 124 13.15 -3.93 21.56
CA ALA A 124 14.04 -4.69 22.42
C ALA A 124 13.30 -5.86 23.06
N GLY A 125 13.76 -7.07 22.85
CA GLY A 125 13.04 -8.25 23.34
C GLY A 125 13.74 -9.55 23.10
N ILE A 126 12.95 -10.60 23.02
CA ILE A 126 13.39 -11.96 22.76
C ILE A 126 12.76 -12.48 21.46
N ILE A 127 13.53 -13.26 20.72
CA ILE A 127 13.14 -13.77 19.41
C ILE A 127 13.54 -15.24 19.27
N VAL A 128 12.67 -16.02 18.66
CA VAL A 128 12.96 -17.34 18.09
C VAL A 128 13.04 -17.16 16.59
N LYS A 129 14.15 -17.53 15.98
CA LYS A 129 14.38 -17.43 14.53
C LYS A 129 14.84 -18.75 13.97
N GLN A 130 14.32 -19.14 12.82
CA GLN A 130 14.69 -20.38 12.17
C GLN A 130 16.20 -20.49 11.94
N SER A 131 16.82 -19.41 11.48
CA SER A 131 18.26 -19.30 11.22
C SER A 131 18.69 -17.83 11.21
N LEU A 132 19.99 -17.56 11.14
CA LEU A 132 20.53 -16.19 10.99
C LEU A 132 20.35 -15.60 9.58
N ARG A 133 19.81 -16.38 8.65
CA ARG A 133 19.53 -15.88 7.28
C ARG A 133 18.48 -14.77 7.34
N VAL A 134 18.74 -13.69 6.62
CA VAL A 134 17.81 -12.58 6.44
C VAL A 134 16.52 -13.09 5.78
N GLY A 135 15.37 -12.66 6.29
CA GLY A 135 14.06 -13.10 5.84
C GLY A 135 13.64 -14.49 6.35
N ALA A 136 14.43 -15.15 7.21
CA ALA A 136 14.01 -16.43 7.80
C ALA A 136 12.82 -16.25 8.75
N PRO A 137 11.88 -17.23 8.82
CA PRO A 137 10.76 -17.21 9.75
C PRO A 137 11.17 -16.94 11.18
N TYR A 138 10.38 -16.15 11.89
CA TYR A 138 10.62 -15.83 13.31
C TYR A 138 9.32 -15.54 14.05
N ALA A 139 9.40 -15.61 15.38
CA ALA A 139 8.44 -15.03 16.30
C ALA A 139 9.18 -14.31 17.43
N ALA A 140 8.75 -13.13 17.79
CA ALA A 140 9.40 -12.31 18.81
C ALA A 140 8.37 -11.66 19.75
N VAL A 141 8.75 -11.54 21.02
CA VAL A 141 8.07 -10.70 22.00
C VAL A 141 9.02 -9.58 22.41
N MET A 142 8.56 -8.34 22.31
CA MET A 142 9.41 -7.18 22.49
C MET A 142 8.71 -6.03 23.19
N LEU A 143 9.48 -5.24 23.89
CA LEU A 143 9.12 -3.89 24.31
C LEU A 143 9.48 -2.93 23.18
N THR A 144 8.56 -2.04 22.83
CA THR A 144 8.81 -0.99 21.85
C THR A 144 9.13 0.34 22.52
N GLY A 145 9.64 1.31 21.76
CA GLY A 145 9.98 2.62 22.29
C GLY A 145 8.81 3.38 22.90
N LYS A 146 7.62 3.35 22.27
CA LYS A 146 6.42 4.09 22.73
C LYS A 146 5.12 3.31 22.62
N GLN A 147 5.08 2.15 21.97
CA GLN A 147 3.84 1.41 21.73
C GLN A 147 3.55 0.33 22.79
N GLY A 148 4.49 0.08 23.71
CA GLY A 148 4.34 -0.96 24.72
C GLY A 148 4.90 -2.31 24.28
N VAL A 149 4.39 -3.39 24.87
CA VAL A 149 4.79 -4.75 24.52
C VAL A 149 4.00 -5.24 23.33
N HIS A 150 4.70 -5.89 22.39
CA HIS A 150 4.13 -6.51 21.19
C HIS A 150 4.68 -7.91 20.99
N MET A 151 3.91 -8.77 20.35
CA MET A 151 4.38 -10.00 19.72
C MET A 151 4.29 -9.85 18.22
N GLN A 152 5.40 -10.12 17.52
CA GLN A 152 5.46 -10.07 16.06
C GLN A 152 5.94 -11.40 15.49
N ASP A 153 5.40 -11.80 14.34
CA ASP A 153 5.85 -12.95 13.58
C ASP A 153 5.84 -12.64 12.06
N ASP A 154 6.73 -13.35 11.37
CA ASP A 154 6.84 -13.35 9.90
C ASP A 154 6.78 -11.94 9.26
N PHE A 155 7.25 -10.91 9.99
CA PHE A 155 7.37 -9.49 9.61
C PHE A 155 6.06 -8.71 9.51
N VAL A 156 4.93 -9.34 9.24
CA VAL A 156 3.66 -8.66 8.92
C VAL A 156 2.64 -8.69 10.07
N HIS A 157 2.69 -9.70 10.91
CA HIS A 157 1.77 -9.84 12.01
C HIS A 157 2.30 -9.11 13.24
N ASP A 158 1.41 -8.36 13.91
CA ASP A 158 1.74 -7.59 15.10
C ASP A 158 0.55 -7.62 16.06
N THR A 159 0.76 -8.22 17.23
CA THR A 159 -0.26 -8.35 18.27
C THR A 159 0.17 -7.57 19.52
N PRO A 160 -0.60 -6.56 19.97
CA PRO A 160 -0.28 -5.79 21.17
C PRO A 160 -0.45 -6.64 22.43
N GLY A 161 0.49 -6.50 23.35
CA GLY A 161 0.49 -7.13 24.66
C GLY A 161 -0.06 -6.23 25.77
N PRO A 162 -0.05 -6.69 27.02
CA PRO A 162 -0.55 -5.95 28.16
C PRO A 162 0.31 -4.71 28.47
N ALA A 163 -0.35 -3.60 28.82
CA ALA A 163 0.31 -2.35 29.16
C ALA A 163 1.19 -2.50 30.41
N GLY A 164 2.31 -1.78 30.45
CA GLY A 164 3.21 -1.74 31.61
C GLY A 164 4.05 -2.99 31.86
N ALA A 165 3.91 -4.02 31.01
CA ALA A 165 4.73 -5.23 31.13
C ALA A 165 6.18 -4.92 30.75
N ARG A 166 7.12 -5.56 31.49
CA ARG A 166 8.56 -5.53 31.23
C ARG A 166 9.20 -6.91 31.24
N TRP A 167 8.48 -7.91 31.72
CA TRP A 167 8.89 -9.30 31.69
C TRP A 167 8.32 -9.95 30.43
N LEU A 168 9.19 -10.59 29.67
CA LEU A 168 8.90 -11.21 28.38
C LEU A 168 9.26 -12.69 28.45
N ARG A 169 8.42 -13.55 27.87
CA ARG A 169 8.67 -14.98 27.75
C ARG A 169 8.25 -15.48 26.38
N LEU A 170 9.10 -16.26 25.75
CA LEU A 170 8.77 -17.08 24.59
C LEU A 170 8.85 -18.56 24.98
N ALA A 171 7.83 -19.32 24.62
CA ALA A 171 7.79 -20.76 24.80
C ALA A 171 7.59 -21.44 23.45
N ARG A 172 8.48 -22.39 23.13
CA ARG A 172 8.38 -23.25 21.95
C ARG A 172 7.81 -24.60 22.34
N SER A 173 6.82 -25.06 21.56
CA SER A 173 6.30 -26.43 21.59
C SER A 173 6.10 -26.91 20.15
N GLY A 174 7.08 -27.68 19.65
CA GLY A 174 7.14 -28.07 18.24
C GLY A 174 7.28 -26.84 17.31
N ASP A 175 6.29 -26.65 16.44
CA ASP A 175 6.17 -25.51 15.52
C ASP A 175 5.39 -24.31 16.14
N ALA A 176 4.79 -24.51 17.31
CA ALA A 176 4.06 -23.47 18.01
C ALA A 176 4.98 -22.64 18.89
N ILE A 177 4.93 -21.32 18.75
CA ILE A 177 5.63 -20.35 19.57
C ILE A 177 4.58 -19.50 20.29
N THR A 178 4.59 -19.53 21.62
CA THR A 178 3.69 -18.71 22.43
C THR A 178 4.47 -17.60 23.12
N GLY A 179 4.00 -16.37 22.93
CA GLY A 179 4.53 -15.17 23.58
C GLY A 179 3.73 -14.81 24.84
N TYR A 180 4.44 -14.47 25.89
CA TYR A 180 3.84 -14.02 27.15
C TYR A 180 4.49 -12.73 27.62
N ALA A 181 3.73 -11.91 28.32
CA ALA A 181 4.23 -10.75 29.05
C ALA A 181 3.71 -10.70 30.48
N SER A 182 4.47 -10.03 31.34
CA SER A 182 4.12 -9.83 32.74
C SER A 182 4.66 -8.50 33.27
N ALA A 183 3.96 -7.88 34.19
CA ALA A 183 4.42 -6.69 34.89
C ALA A 183 5.29 -7.04 36.11
N ASP A 184 5.05 -8.18 36.77
CA ASP A 184 5.65 -8.58 38.04
C ASP A 184 6.55 -9.82 37.91
N GLY A 185 6.58 -10.48 36.74
CA GLY A 185 7.34 -11.73 36.54
C GLY A 185 6.68 -12.98 37.14
N ILE A 186 5.52 -12.83 37.80
CA ILE A 186 4.80 -13.91 38.48
C ILE A 186 3.50 -14.25 37.70
N ARG A 187 2.68 -13.25 37.41
CA ARG A 187 1.43 -13.41 36.65
C ARG A 187 1.67 -13.15 35.19
N TRP A 188 1.50 -14.17 34.38
CA TRP A 188 1.78 -14.15 32.96
C TRP A 188 0.50 -14.08 32.13
N THR A 189 0.48 -13.17 31.19
CA THR A 189 -0.59 -13.06 30.17
C THR A 189 -0.03 -13.55 28.86
N ALA A 190 -0.70 -14.52 28.24
CA ALA A 190 -0.38 -14.91 26.85
C ALA A 190 -0.80 -13.78 25.92
N ILE A 191 0.09 -13.38 25.01
CA ILE A 191 -0.20 -12.38 23.98
C ILE A 191 -0.81 -13.08 22.76
N ASP A 192 -0.07 -14.05 22.22
CA ASP A 192 -0.49 -14.82 21.05
C ASP A 192 0.25 -16.16 20.99
N THR A 193 -0.25 -17.06 20.13
CA THR A 193 0.41 -18.33 19.79
C THR A 193 0.44 -18.48 18.29
N VAL A 194 1.61 -18.42 17.71
CA VAL A 194 1.82 -18.52 16.26
C VAL A 194 2.43 -19.86 15.89
N ARG A 195 2.12 -20.34 14.67
CA ARG A 195 2.69 -21.58 14.14
C ARG A 195 3.63 -21.25 13.00
N LEU A 196 4.90 -21.44 13.21
CA LEU A 196 5.94 -21.30 12.19
C LEU A 196 6.12 -22.65 11.51
N GLN A 197 5.48 -22.85 10.36
CA GLN A 197 5.49 -24.12 9.66
C GLN A 197 6.91 -24.54 9.24
N GLY A 198 7.26 -25.79 9.50
CA GLY A 198 8.53 -26.36 9.07
C GLY A 198 9.72 -25.86 9.87
N LEU A 199 9.56 -25.45 11.13
CA LEU A 199 10.69 -25.13 12.00
C LEU A 199 11.60 -26.36 12.18
N PRO A 200 12.93 -26.23 11.99
CA PRO A 200 13.87 -27.31 12.26
C PRO A 200 13.90 -27.64 13.76
N ARG A 201 14.39 -28.82 14.07
CA ARG A 201 14.54 -29.24 15.47
C ARG A 201 15.38 -28.26 16.27
N THR A 202 16.42 -27.69 15.66
CA THR A 202 17.30 -26.68 16.28
C THR A 202 17.02 -25.32 15.64
N VAL A 203 16.71 -24.32 16.46
CA VAL A 203 16.47 -22.92 16.08
C VAL A 203 17.42 -22.00 16.87
N ARG A 204 17.43 -20.72 16.51
CA ARG A 204 18.13 -19.66 17.26
C ARG A 204 17.13 -18.97 18.20
N ILE A 205 17.48 -18.84 19.46
CA ILE A 205 16.70 -18.13 20.48
C ILE A 205 17.61 -17.18 21.23
N GLY A 206 17.13 -15.96 21.51
CA GLY A 206 17.94 -15.00 22.28
C GLY A 206 17.32 -13.63 22.41
N MET A 207 18.11 -12.68 22.87
CA MET A 207 17.77 -11.29 23.06
C MET A 207 18.18 -10.47 21.83
N PHE A 208 17.35 -9.55 21.41
CA PHE A 208 17.64 -8.68 20.27
C PHE A 208 17.28 -7.23 20.55
N VAL A 209 17.98 -6.33 19.86
CA VAL A 209 17.66 -4.91 19.84
C VAL A 209 17.78 -4.40 18.41
N THR A 210 16.84 -3.54 18.01
CA THR A 210 16.85 -2.84 16.74
C THR A 210 16.17 -1.47 16.88
N SER A 211 16.52 -0.52 16.01
CA SER A 211 15.96 0.81 15.98
C SER A 211 15.78 1.24 14.53
N PRO A 212 14.54 1.37 14.02
CA PRO A 212 14.30 1.91 12.70
C PRO A 212 14.68 3.37 12.63
N SER A 213 15.00 3.86 11.44
CA SER A 213 15.30 5.28 11.22
C SER A 213 14.15 6.16 11.69
N ASP A 214 14.48 7.33 12.23
CA ASP A 214 13.48 8.34 12.56
C ASP A 214 13.15 9.14 11.31
N LEU A 215 11.86 9.15 10.92
CA LEU A 215 11.40 9.88 9.75
C LEU A 215 10.87 11.25 10.15
N SER A 216 11.44 12.30 9.55
CA SER A 216 10.91 13.64 9.62
C SER A 216 10.38 14.06 8.25
N VAL A 217 9.20 14.68 8.24
CA VAL A 217 8.58 15.20 7.02
C VAL A 217 8.50 16.71 7.13
N SER A 218 9.21 17.42 6.25
CA SER A 218 9.13 18.87 6.11
C SER A 218 8.35 19.23 4.85
N ARG A 219 7.56 20.31 4.91
CA ARG A 219 6.81 20.83 3.76
C ARG A 219 7.47 22.05 3.19
N ASN A 220 7.57 22.09 1.88
CA ASN A 220 8.05 23.26 1.14
C ASN A 220 6.96 24.33 1.03
N SER A 221 7.35 25.60 0.94
CA SER A 221 6.44 26.73 0.72
C SER A 221 5.67 26.67 -0.61
N LEU A 222 6.15 25.90 -1.58
CA LEU A 222 5.53 25.71 -2.89
C LEU A 222 4.57 24.49 -2.97
N GLY A 223 4.34 23.82 -1.85
CA GLY A 223 3.70 22.51 -1.81
C GLY A 223 4.70 21.40 -2.13
N GLY A 224 4.54 20.27 -1.53
CA GLY A 224 5.47 19.14 -1.58
C GLY A 224 6.03 18.82 -0.21
N SER A 225 6.33 17.55 0.01
CA SER A 225 6.95 17.05 1.23
C SER A 225 8.35 16.53 0.94
N ILE A 226 9.28 16.84 1.83
CA ILE A 226 10.62 16.24 1.85
C ILE A 226 10.65 15.30 3.06
N THR A 227 10.87 14.03 2.82
CA THR A 227 11.07 13.05 3.88
C THR A 227 12.57 12.88 4.11
N GLN A 228 12.99 13.08 5.34
CA GLN A 228 14.36 12.84 5.79
C GLN A 228 14.36 11.68 6.76
N ALA A 229 15.28 10.74 6.56
CA ALA A 229 15.53 9.63 7.48
C ALA A 229 16.76 9.99 8.35
N ARG A 230 16.55 10.05 9.66
CA ARG A 230 17.64 10.22 10.64
C ARG A 230 18.05 8.86 11.17
N PHE A 231 19.34 8.65 11.31
CA PHE A 231 19.85 7.42 11.87
C PHE A 231 19.58 7.33 13.37
N THR A 232 19.27 6.13 13.81
CA THR A 232 18.96 5.86 15.20
C THR A 232 19.66 4.60 15.67
N GLN A 233 19.91 4.53 16.96
CA GLN A 233 20.39 3.34 17.64
C GLN A 233 19.64 3.18 18.96
N ALA A 234 19.26 1.97 19.31
CA ALA A 234 18.68 1.65 20.60
C ALA A 234 19.62 0.73 21.40
N SER A 235 19.57 0.90 22.71
CA SER A 235 20.26 0.04 23.66
C SER A 235 19.28 -0.40 24.73
N ALA A 236 19.28 -1.69 25.06
CA ALA A 236 18.42 -2.24 26.10
C ALA A 236 19.20 -3.16 27.03
N THR A 237 18.93 -3.07 28.34
CA THR A 237 19.50 -3.93 29.36
C THR A 237 18.49 -5.00 29.76
N PHE A 238 18.89 -6.24 29.65
CA PHE A 238 18.13 -7.41 30.04
C PHE A 238 18.70 -8.02 31.33
N ASP A 239 17.84 -8.29 32.29
CA ASP A 239 18.16 -9.01 33.48
C ASP A 239 17.22 -10.21 33.70
N HIS A 240 17.47 -11.01 34.76
CA HIS A 240 16.65 -12.21 35.04
C HIS A 240 16.54 -13.16 33.84
N VAL A 241 17.61 -13.26 33.07
CA VAL A 241 17.64 -14.08 31.84
C VAL A 241 17.61 -15.55 32.22
N THR A 242 16.55 -16.26 31.88
CA THR A 242 16.36 -17.66 32.24
C THR A 242 15.93 -18.49 31.04
N PRO A 243 16.67 -19.55 30.65
CA PRO A 243 17.92 -20.03 31.28
C PRO A 243 19.10 -19.12 30.91
N GLY A 244 20.00 -18.89 31.87
CA GLY A 244 21.26 -18.18 31.65
C GLY A 244 22.26 -19.04 30.86
N GLY A 245 23.40 -18.48 30.54
CA GLY A 245 24.50 -19.17 29.85
C GLY A 245 25.23 -18.26 28.88
N PRO A 246 26.25 -18.80 28.18
CA PRO A 246 26.95 -18.02 27.15
C PRO A 246 26.05 -17.68 25.96
N TRP A 247 26.27 -16.49 25.43
CA TRP A 247 25.54 -15.98 24.26
C TRP A 247 26.49 -15.78 23.09
N SER A 248 26.16 -16.36 21.93
CA SER A 248 26.76 -15.99 20.64
C SER A 248 26.27 -14.61 20.26
N ARG A 249 27.05 -13.86 19.49
CA ARG A 249 26.84 -12.46 19.18
C ARG A 249 26.93 -12.28 17.67
N ASP A 250 25.82 -11.97 17.03
CA ASP A 250 25.76 -11.79 15.59
C ASP A 250 24.94 -10.56 15.24
N GLU A 251 25.32 -9.89 14.17
CA GLU A 251 24.53 -8.86 13.54
C GLU A 251 23.81 -9.47 12.34
N VAL A 252 22.50 -9.62 12.47
CA VAL A 252 21.66 -10.12 11.38
C VAL A 252 21.44 -9.00 10.35
N GLY A 253 21.57 -9.30 9.06
CA GLY A 253 21.37 -8.35 7.97
C GLY A 253 22.55 -7.42 7.68
N GLY A 254 23.63 -7.52 8.45
CA GLY A 254 24.88 -6.81 8.21
C GLY A 254 24.79 -5.28 8.26
N HIS A 255 25.83 -4.63 7.73
CA HIS A 255 26.01 -3.17 7.76
C HIS A 255 25.55 -2.49 6.46
N GLU A 256 24.68 -3.09 5.67
CA GLU A 256 24.22 -2.48 4.42
C GLU A 256 23.59 -1.10 4.65
N GLY A 257 24.03 -0.12 3.89
CA GLY A 257 23.52 1.25 3.94
C GLY A 257 24.07 2.12 5.08
N MET A 258 25.00 1.62 5.90
CA MET A 258 25.71 2.43 6.89
C MET A 258 26.98 3.03 6.28
N THR A 259 27.19 4.34 6.51
CA THR A 259 28.46 5.01 6.19
C THR A 259 29.58 4.52 7.10
N ASP A 260 30.84 4.75 6.70
CA ASP A 260 31.99 4.40 7.56
C ASP A 260 31.96 5.15 8.88
N TRP A 261 31.48 6.42 8.87
CA TRP A 261 31.29 7.23 10.06
C TRP A 261 30.27 6.57 11.01
N GLU A 262 29.14 6.11 10.49
CA GLU A 262 28.10 5.46 11.29
C GLU A 262 28.57 4.14 11.86
N ARG A 263 29.29 3.33 11.08
CA ARG A 263 29.89 2.09 11.57
C ARG A 263 30.89 2.33 12.72
N TYR A 264 31.67 3.39 12.63
CA TYR A 264 32.65 3.71 13.64
C TYR A 264 32.03 4.27 14.92
N HIS A 265 31.07 5.20 14.81
CA HIS A 265 30.48 5.89 15.95
C HIS A 265 29.25 5.18 16.56
N ARG A 266 28.71 4.19 15.87
CA ARG A 266 27.52 3.44 16.27
C ARG A 266 27.76 1.95 16.24
N ALA A 267 28.81 1.52 16.91
CA ALA A 267 29.06 0.10 17.02
C ALA A 267 27.88 -0.58 17.74
N ASN A 268 27.21 -1.48 17.02
CA ASN A 268 26.29 -2.41 17.63
C ASN A 268 27.06 -3.38 18.49
N GLY A 269 26.44 -3.93 19.53
CA GLY A 269 27.19 -4.83 20.40
C GLY A 269 26.41 -5.42 21.54
N VAL A 270 27.10 -6.32 22.27
CA VAL A 270 26.62 -6.91 23.51
C VAL A 270 27.69 -6.76 24.59
N SER A 271 27.27 -6.31 25.75
CA SER A 271 28.09 -6.35 26.97
C SER A 271 27.37 -7.13 28.06
N GLU A 272 28.11 -7.91 28.81
CA GLU A 272 27.62 -8.72 29.94
C GLU A 272 28.32 -8.28 31.21
N SER A 273 27.57 -7.93 32.26
CA SER A 273 28.11 -7.51 33.55
C SER A 273 27.11 -7.81 34.66
N GLY A 274 27.57 -8.44 35.74
CA GLY A 274 26.77 -8.65 36.94
C GLY A 274 25.44 -9.39 36.73
N GLY A 275 25.36 -10.32 35.76
CA GLY A 275 24.15 -11.07 35.45
C GLY A 275 23.14 -10.29 34.54
N THR A 276 23.55 -9.13 34.07
CA THR A 276 22.79 -8.35 33.07
C THR A 276 23.45 -8.46 31.71
N VAL A 277 22.60 -8.44 30.66
CA VAL A 277 23.02 -8.42 29.25
C VAL A 277 22.53 -7.13 28.64
N THR A 278 23.43 -6.28 28.18
CA THR A 278 23.07 -5.06 27.43
C THR A 278 23.32 -5.28 25.94
N VAL A 279 22.30 -5.12 25.15
CA VAL A 279 22.35 -5.25 23.68
C VAL A 279 22.11 -3.88 23.07
N THR A 280 22.93 -3.52 22.09
CA THR A 280 22.79 -2.26 21.33
C THR A 280 22.67 -2.60 19.85
N GLY A 281 21.66 -2.05 19.17
CA GLY A 281 21.39 -2.37 17.77
C GLY A 281 20.70 -1.26 17.00
N THR A 282 20.84 -1.35 15.68
CA THR A 282 20.19 -0.49 14.65
C THR A 282 19.44 -1.36 13.67
N GLY A 283 18.63 -0.74 12.80
CA GLY A 283 17.89 -1.43 11.75
C GLY A 283 16.41 -1.64 12.11
N ASP A 284 15.77 -2.60 11.47
CA ASP A 284 14.38 -2.97 11.76
C ASP A 284 14.12 -4.45 11.45
N ILE A 285 13.04 -4.98 12.04
CA ILE A 285 12.44 -6.26 11.68
C ILE A 285 11.01 -5.93 11.27
N ALA A 286 10.77 -5.80 9.95
CA ALA A 286 9.50 -5.29 9.41
C ALA A 286 9.38 -5.55 7.92
N PRO A 287 8.16 -5.40 7.32
CA PRO A 287 8.03 -5.28 5.88
C PRO A 287 8.83 -4.09 5.35
N ARG A 288 9.50 -4.28 4.22
CA ARG A 288 10.27 -3.23 3.58
C ARG A 288 9.36 -2.28 2.80
N MET A 289 9.55 -0.96 2.95
CA MET A 289 8.68 0.06 2.36
C MET A 289 9.43 1.08 1.48
N ASP A 290 10.75 1.04 1.46
CA ASP A 290 11.65 1.99 0.80
C ASP A 290 11.99 1.65 -0.65
N ALA A 291 11.47 0.54 -1.19
CA ALA A 291 11.63 0.16 -2.59
C ALA A 291 10.45 0.62 -3.45
N VAL A 292 10.59 0.52 -4.78
CA VAL A 292 9.58 0.99 -5.73
C VAL A 292 8.32 0.14 -5.63
N LYS A 293 7.18 0.79 -5.49
CA LYS A 293 5.87 0.13 -5.45
C LYS A 293 5.42 -0.24 -6.86
N PRO A 294 4.83 -1.42 -7.10
CA PRO A 294 4.40 -1.84 -8.45
C PRO A 294 3.32 -0.93 -9.04
N GLU A 295 2.47 -0.29 -8.19
CA GLU A 295 1.43 0.65 -8.64
C GLU A 295 1.97 1.94 -9.28
N VAL A 296 3.24 2.26 -9.15
CA VAL A 296 3.89 3.35 -9.90
C VAL A 296 3.72 3.15 -11.42
N SER A 297 3.68 1.89 -11.88
CA SER A 297 3.38 1.56 -13.28
C SER A 297 1.96 1.93 -13.71
N LEU A 298 1.05 2.27 -12.79
CA LEU A 298 -0.33 2.65 -13.06
C LEU A 298 -0.57 4.17 -13.02
N THR A 299 0.46 4.98 -12.92
CA THR A 299 0.36 6.46 -12.89
C THR A 299 -0.36 7.01 -14.14
N GLY A 300 -0.29 6.31 -15.27
CA GLY A 300 -1.00 6.64 -16.50
C GLY A 300 -2.53 6.51 -16.42
N VAL A 301 -3.08 5.85 -15.37
CA VAL A 301 -4.53 5.64 -15.22
C VAL A 301 -5.30 6.96 -15.12
N ALA A 302 -4.80 7.95 -14.39
CA ALA A 302 -5.46 9.24 -14.24
C ALA A 302 -5.53 10.05 -15.56
N PRO A 303 -4.44 10.21 -16.33
CA PRO A 303 -4.50 10.81 -17.67
C PRO A 303 -5.36 10.02 -18.65
N GLY A 304 -5.27 8.68 -18.66
CA GLY A 304 -6.12 7.84 -19.51
C GLY A 304 -7.60 7.94 -19.16
N LEU A 305 -7.92 8.12 -17.89
CA LEU A 305 -9.28 8.37 -17.42
C LEU A 305 -9.87 9.67 -18.00
N ILE A 306 -9.08 10.72 -18.15
CA ILE A 306 -9.54 11.97 -18.78
C ILE A 306 -10.04 11.70 -20.20
N VAL A 307 -9.31 10.90 -20.97
CA VAL A 307 -9.70 10.52 -22.33
C VAL A 307 -11.01 9.71 -22.32
N LEU A 308 -11.13 8.74 -21.41
CA LEU A 308 -12.36 7.94 -21.27
C LEU A 308 -13.56 8.79 -20.84
N VAL A 309 -13.36 9.78 -19.98
CA VAL A 309 -14.38 10.77 -19.61
C VAL A 309 -14.91 11.51 -20.86
N VAL A 310 -14.00 11.98 -21.73
CA VAL A 310 -14.37 12.64 -22.99
C VAL A 310 -15.15 11.70 -23.90
N VAL A 311 -14.72 10.43 -24.04
CA VAL A 311 -15.42 9.41 -24.83
C VAL A 311 -16.82 9.16 -24.26
N ALA A 312 -16.96 8.96 -22.96
CA ALA A 312 -18.24 8.68 -22.29
C ALA A 312 -19.21 9.85 -22.41
N VAL A 313 -18.74 11.08 -22.21
CA VAL A 313 -19.56 12.30 -22.38
C VAL A 313 -20.00 12.48 -23.84
N THR A 314 -19.08 12.32 -24.79
CA THR A 314 -19.40 12.50 -26.21
C THR A 314 -20.34 11.40 -26.71
N PHE A 315 -20.28 10.19 -26.19
CA PHE A 315 -21.18 9.09 -26.51
C PHE A 315 -22.66 9.41 -26.21
N VAL A 316 -22.93 10.18 -25.16
CA VAL A 316 -24.29 10.59 -24.82
C VAL A 316 -24.64 11.93 -25.44
N THR A 317 -23.72 12.91 -25.47
CA THR A 317 -24.07 14.28 -25.91
C THR A 317 -24.12 14.44 -27.43
N ALA A 318 -23.49 13.54 -28.20
CA ALA A 318 -23.57 13.55 -29.66
C ALA A 318 -25.01 13.41 -30.19
N GLU A 319 -25.87 12.66 -29.49
CA GLU A 319 -27.28 12.51 -29.89
C GLU A 319 -28.09 13.79 -29.66
N TYR A 320 -27.77 14.54 -28.61
CA TYR A 320 -28.42 15.84 -28.36
C TYR A 320 -28.02 16.88 -29.41
N ARG A 321 -26.73 16.94 -29.77
CA ARG A 321 -26.21 17.92 -30.76
C ARG A 321 -26.75 17.70 -32.16
N ARG A 322 -27.01 16.45 -32.55
CA ARG A 322 -27.48 16.07 -33.89
C ARG A 322 -29.00 15.90 -33.98
N GLY A 323 -29.76 16.19 -32.90
CA GLY A 323 -31.20 15.97 -32.83
C GLY A 323 -31.66 14.52 -32.92
N LEU A 324 -30.71 13.56 -32.94
CA LEU A 324 -30.99 12.13 -33.07
C LEU A 324 -31.71 11.54 -31.85
N ILE A 325 -31.72 12.25 -30.74
CA ILE A 325 -32.42 11.84 -29.52
C ILE A 325 -33.92 11.64 -29.79
N ARG A 326 -34.54 12.47 -30.67
CA ARG A 326 -35.96 12.35 -31.03
C ARG A 326 -36.26 11.05 -31.78
N THR A 327 -35.44 10.69 -32.76
CA THR A 327 -35.59 9.44 -33.53
C THR A 327 -35.33 8.20 -32.65
N THR A 328 -34.35 8.25 -31.76
CA THR A 328 -34.09 7.18 -30.80
C THR A 328 -35.27 6.97 -29.85
N LEU A 329 -35.89 8.05 -29.38
CA LEU A 329 -37.04 7.98 -28.46
C LEU A 329 -38.35 7.60 -29.14
N LEU A 330 -38.54 7.92 -30.43
CA LEU A 330 -39.65 7.40 -31.22
C LEU A 330 -39.58 5.90 -31.43
N ALA A 331 -38.36 5.36 -31.64
CA ALA A 331 -38.12 3.93 -31.79
C ALA A 331 -38.19 3.17 -30.45
N THR A 332 -37.85 3.86 -29.34
CA THR A 332 -37.80 3.24 -28.02
C THR A 332 -38.36 4.22 -26.98
N PRO A 333 -39.66 4.15 -26.66
CA PRO A 333 -40.31 5.13 -25.77
C PRO A 333 -39.82 5.09 -24.31
N GLY A 334 -39.03 4.06 -23.94
CA GLY A 334 -38.46 3.92 -22.60
C GLY A 334 -37.13 4.67 -22.42
N ARG A 335 -37.14 6.01 -22.24
CA ARG A 335 -35.93 6.84 -22.08
C ARG A 335 -34.94 6.33 -21.02
N GLY A 336 -35.46 5.83 -19.92
CA GLY A 336 -34.60 5.24 -18.85
C GLY A 336 -33.85 3.98 -19.33
N ARG A 337 -34.45 3.18 -20.22
CA ARG A 337 -33.81 1.99 -20.78
C ARG A 337 -32.66 2.35 -21.71
N VAL A 338 -32.83 3.41 -22.52
CA VAL A 338 -31.78 3.90 -23.41
C VAL A 338 -30.59 4.41 -22.60
N LEU A 339 -30.81 5.21 -21.54
CA LEU A 339 -29.76 5.71 -20.70
C LEU A 339 -29.04 4.57 -19.95
N ALA A 340 -29.80 3.59 -19.41
CA ALA A 340 -29.23 2.42 -18.76
C ALA A 340 -28.39 1.57 -19.73
N ALA A 341 -28.86 1.35 -20.95
CA ALA A 341 -28.10 0.64 -21.99
C ALA A 341 -26.80 1.37 -22.36
N LYS A 342 -26.84 2.70 -22.48
CA LYS A 342 -25.65 3.52 -22.73
C LYS A 342 -24.66 3.42 -21.57
N ALA A 343 -25.13 3.47 -20.31
CA ALA A 343 -24.29 3.35 -19.13
C ALA A 343 -23.60 1.98 -19.07
N VAL A 344 -24.36 0.90 -19.40
CA VAL A 344 -23.78 -0.45 -19.46
C VAL A 344 -22.73 -0.57 -20.56
N VAL A 345 -23.01 -0.05 -21.76
CA VAL A 345 -22.03 -0.09 -22.87
C VAL A 345 -20.77 0.72 -22.52
N ALA A 346 -20.92 1.96 -22.06
CA ALA A 346 -19.78 2.80 -21.70
C ALA A 346 -18.98 2.21 -20.56
N GLY A 347 -19.65 1.71 -19.51
CA GLY A 347 -19.00 1.06 -18.38
C GLY A 347 -18.27 -0.22 -18.79
N ALA A 348 -18.89 -1.08 -19.59
CA ALA A 348 -18.26 -2.32 -20.07
C ALA A 348 -17.04 -2.06 -20.97
N VAL A 349 -17.12 -1.07 -21.84
CA VAL A 349 -15.99 -0.66 -22.70
C VAL A 349 -14.87 -0.09 -21.86
N ALA A 350 -15.16 0.82 -20.93
CA ALA A 350 -14.16 1.41 -20.04
C ALA A 350 -13.52 0.33 -19.14
N PHE A 351 -14.31 -0.64 -18.65
CA PHE A 351 -13.82 -1.76 -17.88
C PHE A 351 -12.85 -2.65 -18.70
N ALA A 352 -13.27 -3.04 -19.91
CA ALA A 352 -12.45 -3.88 -20.78
C ALA A 352 -11.15 -3.17 -21.20
N ALA A 353 -11.24 -1.88 -21.56
CA ALA A 353 -10.08 -1.06 -21.86
C ALA A 353 -9.15 -0.92 -20.65
N GLY A 354 -9.72 -0.71 -19.46
CA GLY A 354 -8.99 -0.63 -18.19
C GLY A 354 -8.28 -1.93 -17.84
N LEU A 355 -8.92 -3.10 -18.02
CA LEU A 355 -8.30 -4.40 -17.81
C LEU A 355 -7.04 -4.58 -18.68
N VAL A 356 -7.19 -4.30 -19.98
CA VAL A 356 -6.06 -4.43 -20.92
C VAL A 356 -4.96 -3.43 -20.57
N ALA A 357 -5.32 -2.16 -20.35
CA ALA A 357 -4.35 -1.11 -20.07
C ALA A 357 -3.59 -1.36 -18.77
N ALA A 358 -4.30 -1.68 -17.67
CA ALA A 358 -3.68 -1.91 -16.37
C ALA A 358 -2.82 -3.19 -16.36
N ALA A 359 -3.29 -4.29 -16.97
CA ALA A 359 -2.52 -5.52 -17.06
C ALA A 359 -1.21 -5.32 -17.84
N VAL A 360 -1.28 -4.66 -19.00
CA VAL A 360 -0.10 -4.39 -19.83
C VAL A 360 0.84 -3.39 -19.15
N ALA A 361 0.29 -2.30 -18.58
CA ALA A 361 1.09 -1.28 -17.89
C ALA A 361 1.83 -1.86 -16.68
N LEU A 362 1.14 -2.67 -15.85
CA LEU A 362 1.76 -3.32 -14.69
C LEU A 362 2.85 -4.29 -15.11
N ALA A 363 2.57 -5.18 -16.06
CA ALA A 363 3.52 -6.21 -16.50
C ALA A 363 4.76 -5.61 -17.20
N LEU A 364 4.58 -4.66 -18.12
CA LEU A 364 5.70 -4.04 -18.85
C LEU A 364 6.43 -3.02 -17.96
N GLY A 365 5.70 -2.21 -17.18
CA GLY A 365 6.29 -1.22 -16.29
C GLY A 365 7.17 -1.87 -15.23
N THR A 366 6.70 -2.93 -14.58
CA THR A 366 7.50 -3.68 -13.59
C THR A 366 8.76 -4.28 -14.22
N LYS A 367 8.65 -4.87 -15.42
CA LYS A 367 9.83 -5.42 -16.13
C LYS A 367 10.84 -4.33 -16.50
N MET A 368 10.38 -3.16 -16.94
CA MET A 368 11.27 -2.06 -17.28
C MET A 368 11.92 -1.44 -16.04
N LEU A 369 11.18 -1.28 -14.94
CA LEU A 369 11.75 -0.84 -13.67
C LEU A 369 12.86 -1.77 -13.19
N THR A 370 12.62 -3.08 -13.19
CA THR A 370 13.63 -4.06 -12.77
C THR A 370 14.82 -4.09 -13.73
N ALA A 371 14.59 -3.95 -15.04
CA ALA A 371 15.68 -3.84 -16.03
C ALA A 371 16.52 -2.56 -15.85
N GLY A 372 15.92 -1.47 -15.34
CA GLY A 372 16.61 -0.25 -14.95
C GLY A 372 17.32 -0.32 -13.60
N GLY A 373 17.43 -1.51 -12.97
CA GLY A 373 18.10 -1.70 -11.68
C GLY A 373 17.24 -1.35 -10.47
N ASN A 374 15.99 -0.93 -10.66
CA ASN A 374 15.12 -0.58 -9.55
C ASN A 374 14.68 -1.85 -8.78
N GLN A 375 14.74 -1.77 -7.46
CA GLN A 375 14.16 -2.78 -6.57
C GLN A 375 12.65 -2.55 -6.50
N VAL A 376 11.85 -3.46 -7.07
CA VAL A 376 10.38 -3.38 -7.03
C VAL A 376 9.86 -4.30 -5.93
N LEU A 377 8.96 -3.79 -5.09
CA LEU A 377 8.34 -4.56 -4.01
C LEU A 377 7.49 -5.70 -4.59
N PRO A 378 7.74 -6.95 -4.19
CA PRO A 378 6.95 -8.08 -4.65
C PRO A 378 5.56 -8.05 -4.03
N VAL A 379 4.58 -8.44 -4.82
CA VAL A 379 3.19 -8.61 -4.37
C VAL A 379 2.66 -9.97 -4.81
N SER A 380 1.65 -10.48 -4.10
CA SER A 380 1.02 -11.74 -4.47
C SER A 380 0.25 -11.61 -5.79
N ALA A 381 0.12 -12.69 -6.55
CA ALA A 381 -0.67 -12.73 -7.78
C ALA A 381 -2.13 -12.29 -7.56
N LEU A 382 -2.70 -12.61 -6.40
CA LEU A 382 -4.05 -12.13 -6.03
C LEU A 382 -4.10 -10.60 -5.89
N THR A 383 -3.06 -9.99 -5.34
CA THR A 383 -2.94 -8.53 -5.24
C THR A 383 -2.81 -7.90 -6.62
N GLU A 384 -2.01 -8.48 -7.52
CA GLU A 384 -1.89 -7.98 -8.90
C GLU A 384 -3.24 -8.03 -9.63
N VAL A 385 -3.95 -9.16 -9.56
CA VAL A 385 -5.29 -9.29 -10.16
C VAL A 385 -6.26 -8.28 -9.54
N ARG A 386 -6.24 -8.11 -8.22
CA ARG A 386 -7.06 -7.13 -7.52
C ARG A 386 -6.82 -5.71 -8.01
N VAL A 387 -5.55 -5.33 -8.18
CA VAL A 387 -5.15 -3.99 -8.63
C VAL A 387 -5.60 -3.77 -10.08
N VAL A 388 -5.39 -4.74 -10.98
CA VAL A 388 -5.81 -4.66 -12.39
C VAL A 388 -7.33 -4.56 -12.52
N VAL A 389 -8.07 -5.43 -11.81
CA VAL A 389 -9.54 -5.40 -11.80
C VAL A 389 -10.06 -4.13 -11.15
N GLY A 390 -9.41 -3.67 -10.07
CA GLY A 390 -9.74 -2.44 -9.38
C GLY A 390 -9.56 -1.20 -10.26
N ALA A 391 -8.46 -1.12 -11.01
CA ALA A 391 -8.22 -0.05 -11.99
C ALA A 391 -9.30 -0.04 -13.08
N ALA A 392 -9.64 -1.21 -13.62
CA ALA A 392 -10.71 -1.33 -14.61
C ALA A 392 -12.09 -0.92 -14.05
N ALA A 393 -12.39 -1.30 -12.81
CA ALA A 393 -13.62 -0.94 -12.12
C ALA A 393 -13.71 0.57 -11.85
N LEU A 394 -12.61 1.20 -11.43
CA LEU A 394 -12.50 2.64 -11.27
C LEU A 394 -12.81 3.37 -12.59
N LEU A 395 -12.15 2.98 -13.68
CA LEU A 395 -12.35 3.57 -15.00
C LEU A 395 -13.82 3.43 -15.47
N ALA A 396 -14.44 2.27 -15.22
CA ALA A 396 -15.84 2.04 -15.53
C ALA A 396 -16.78 2.94 -14.70
N ALA A 397 -16.59 3.02 -13.38
CA ALA A 397 -17.41 3.86 -12.50
C ALA A 397 -17.31 5.34 -12.88
N CYS A 398 -16.12 5.83 -13.18
CA CYS A 398 -15.88 7.21 -13.60
C CYS A 398 -16.46 7.49 -15.00
N ALA A 399 -16.36 6.55 -15.94
CA ALA A 399 -16.97 6.69 -17.27
C ALA A 399 -18.50 6.76 -17.18
N VAL A 400 -19.12 5.95 -16.32
CA VAL A 400 -20.58 5.99 -16.08
C VAL A 400 -20.98 7.31 -15.41
N THR A 401 -20.21 7.80 -14.45
CA THR A 401 -20.43 9.11 -13.81
C THR A 401 -20.38 10.24 -14.85
N ALA A 402 -19.36 10.24 -15.69
CA ALA A 402 -19.18 11.22 -16.75
C ALA A 402 -20.32 11.19 -17.79
N LEU A 403 -20.76 9.99 -18.19
CA LEU A 403 -21.91 9.79 -19.07
C LEU A 403 -23.19 10.37 -18.44
N ALA A 404 -23.43 10.11 -17.15
CA ALA A 404 -24.60 10.63 -16.45
C ALA A 404 -24.56 12.17 -16.35
N LEU A 405 -23.39 12.78 -16.08
CA LEU A 405 -23.21 14.23 -16.13
C LEU A 405 -23.46 14.81 -17.54
N GLY A 406 -23.07 14.06 -18.58
CA GLY A 406 -23.39 14.39 -19.97
C GLY A 406 -24.88 14.41 -20.26
N ALA A 407 -25.62 13.42 -19.77
CA ALA A 407 -27.06 13.34 -19.89
C ALA A 407 -27.79 14.47 -19.12
N LEU A 408 -27.24 14.83 -17.94
CA LEU A 408 -27.76 15.92 -17.11
C LEU A 408 -27.54 17.29 -17.74
N SER A 409 -26.38 17.61 -18.20
CA SER A 409 -26.02 18.93 -18.71
C SER A 409 -26.48 19.15 -20.16
N ARG A 410 -26.59 18.05 -20.95
CA ARG A 410 -26.83 18.05 -22.40
C ARG A 410 -25.77 18.83 -23.20
N ARG A 411 -24.72 19.33 -22.56
CA ARG A 411 -23.63 20.12 -23.13
C ARG A 411 -22.30 19.41 -22.84
N GLY A 412 -21.60 18.97 -23.91
CA GLY A 412 -20.40 18.15 -23.77
C GLY A 412 -19.30 18.82 -22.96
N MET A 413 -18.98 20.09 -23.25
CA MET A 413 -17.93 20.81 -22.52
C MET A 413 -18.23 20.93 -21.02
N VAL A 414 -19.44 21.33 -20.66
CA VAL A 414 -19.84 21.45 -19.24
C VAL A 414 -19.75 20.11 -18.52
N ALA A 415 -20.16 19.02 -19.19
CA ALA A 415 -20.07 17.69 -18.60
C ALA A 415 -18.63 17.21 -18.39
N VAL A 416 -17.75 17.45 -19.36
CA VAL A 416 -16.31 17.07 -19.24
C VAL A 416 -15.66 17.87 -18.12
N THR A 417 -15.85 19.19 -18.08
CA THR A 417 -15.31 20.04 -17.02
C THR A 417 -15.82 19.61 -15.65
N ALA A 418 -17.12 19.35 -15.52
CA ALA A 418 -17.71 18.88 -14.26
C ALA A 418 -17.16 17.51 -13.83
N ALA A 419 -16.99 16.57 -14.76
CA ALA A 419 -16.42 15.25 -14.46
C ALA A 419 -14.95 15.35 -14.00
N ILE A 420 -14.14 16.16 -14.68
CA ILE A 420 -12.75 16.41 -14.29
C ILE A 420 -12.69 17.07 -12.90
N ALA A 421 -13.53 18.10 -12.67
CA ALA A 421 -13.58 18.82 -11.39
C ALA A 421 -13.98 17.91 -10.22
N VAL A 422 -14.84 16.93 -10.44
CA VAL A 422 -15.33 16.05 -9.37
C VAL A 422 -14.44 14.81 -9.16
N ILE A 423 -13.77 14.32 -10.20
CA ILE A 423 -13.02 13.06 -10.17
C ILE A 423 -11.50 13.32 -10.09
N ILE A 424 -10.97 14.11 -11.04
CA ILE A 424 -9.52 14.27 -11.22
C ILE A 424 -8.94 15.33 -10.28
N VAL A 425 -9.59 16.49 -10.18
CA VAL A 425 -9.09 17.59 -9.36
C VAL A 425 -8.92 17.19 -7.89
N PRO A 426 -9.88 16.50 -7.22
CA PRO A 426 -9.70 16.05 -5.86
C PRO A 426 -8.51 15.09 -5.70
N TRP A 427 -8.35 14.15 -6.63
CA TRP A 427 -7.23 13.22 -6.63
C TRP A 427 -5.89 13.97 -6.78
N THR A 428 -5.79 14.87 -7.76
CA THR A 428 -4.56 15.65 -7.99
C THR A 428 -4.20 16.52 -6.78
N LEU A 429 -5.17 17.23 -6.19
CA LEU A 429 -4.93 18.07 -5.02
C LEU A 429 -4.45 17.25 -3.81
N ALA A 430 -4.98 16.04 -3.64
CA ALA A 430 -4.60 15.16 -2.53
C ALA A 430 -3.22 14.51 -2.73
N THR A 431 -2.88 14.12 -3.97
CA THR A 431 -1.63 13.39 -4.26
C THR A 431 -0.44 14.32 -4.58
N ALA A 432 -0.68 15.56 -4.96
CA ALA A 432 0.39 16.53 -5.24
C ALA A 432 0.93 17.24 -3.97
N SER A 433 0.59 16.78 -2.77
CA SER A 433 1.00 17.37 -1.48
C SER A 433 0.66 18.86 -1.32
N ILE A 434 -0.33 19.36 -2.06
CA ILE A 434 -0.77 20.76 -1.99
C ILE A 434 -1.56 21.00 -0.69
N LEU A 435 -2.35 19.99 -0.29
CA LEU A 435 -3.19 20.05 0.91
C LEU A 435 -2.48 19.40 2.11
N PRO A 436 -2.82 19.82 3.34
CA PRO A 436 -2.48 19.07 4.54
C PRO A 436 -3.00 17.62 4.45
N ASP A 437 -2.26 16.64 5.01
CA ASP A 437 -2.58 15.21 4.85
C ASP A 437 -3.98 14.86 5.35
N GLU A 438 -4.45 15.50 6.41
CA GLU A 438 -5.80 15.30 6.94
C GLU A 438 -6.86 15.79 5.94
N ALA A 439 -6.69 16.97 5.37
CA ALA A 439 -7.59 17.51 4.35
C ALA A 439 -7.57 16.67 3.07
N ALA A 440 -6.40 16.20 2.65
CA ALA A 440 -6.23 15.30 1.51
C ALA A 440 -6.97 13.96 1.75
N ARG A 441 -6.87 13.39 2.96
CA ARG A 441 -7.60 12.16 3.34
C ARG A 441 -9.11 12.36 3.27
N TRP A 442 -9.64 13.45 3.85
CA TRP A 442 -11.08 13.74 3.79
C TRP A 442 -11.57 13.94 2.35
N LEU A 443 -10.81 14.64 1.54
CA LEU A 443 -11.14 14.87 0.13
C LEU A 443 -11.24 13.54 -0.63
N LEU A 444 -10.32 12.61 -0.40
CA LEU A 444 -10.35 11.27 -0.99
C LEU A 444 -11.46 10.37 -0.43
N CYS A 445 -11.91 10.57 0.81
CA CYS A 445 -13.04 9.81 1.35
C CYS A 445 -14.38 10.24 0.73
N LEU A 446 -14.56 11.54 0.50
CA LEU A 446 -15.85 12.16 0.18
C LEU A 446 -16.08 12.40 -1.31
N THR A 447 -15.17 12.02 -2.19
CA THR A 447 -15.29 12.24 -3.63
C THR A 447 -15.15 10.93 -4.41
N PRO A 448 -15.55 10.88 -5.70
CA PRO A 448 -15.31 9.71 -6.54
C PRO A 448 -13.83 9.32 -6.66
N ALA A 449 -12.91 10.23 -6.33
CA ALA A 449 -11.48 9.96 -6.26
C ALA A 449 -11.10 8.89 -5.22
N ALA A 450 -11.99 8.58 -4.26
CA ALA A 450 -11.86 7.45 -3.36
C ALA A 450 -11.54 6.12 -4.08
N GLY A 451 -12.06 5.95 -5.29
CA GLY A 451 -11.83 4.74 -6.09
C GLY A 451 -10.36 4.51 -6.49
N PHE A 452 -9.52 5.54 -6.47
CA PHE A 452 -8.08 5.35 -6.71
C PHE A 452 -7.40 4.49 -5.63
N ALA A 453 -8.03 4.30 -4.46
CA ALA A 453 -7.58 3.34 -3.45
C ALA A 453 -7.47 1.90 -4.01
N ALA A 454 -8.21 1.58 -5.07
CA ALA A 454 -8.12 0.29 -5.73
C ALA A 454 -6.76 0.00 -6.39
N LEU A 455 -5.99 1.05 -6.70
CA LEU A 455 -4.65 0.94 -7.29
C LEU A 455 -3.57 0.62 -6.25
N GLN A 456 -3.80 0.86 -4.98
CA GLN A 456 -2.83 0.60 -3.92
C GLN A 456 -2.53 -0.89 -3.82
N ALA A 457 -1.30 -1.30 -4.07
CA ALA A 457 -0.84 -2.69 -3.98
C ALA A 457 -0.30 -3.02 -2.59
N ILE A 458 0.48 -2.13 -2.00
CA ILE A 458 1.13 -2.32 -0.71
C ILE A 458 0.27 -1.69 0.40
N PRO A 459 -0.15 -2.46 1.44
CA PRO A 459 -0.89 -1.91 2.56
C PRO A 459 -0.01 -1.05 3.46
N ALA A 460 -0.63 -0.18 4.26
CA ALA A 460 0.05 0.46 5.38
C ALA A 460 0.24 -0.55 6.52
N TYR A 461 1.43 -0.55 7.12
CA TYR A 461 1.76 -1.37 8.28
C TYR A 461 1.95 -0.46 9.50
N PRO A 462 1.06 -0.48 10.50
CA PRO A 462 1.15 0.40 11.66
C PRO A 462 2.47 0.28 12.44
N GLN A 463 3.09 -0.91 12.40
CA GLN A 463 4.36 -1.23 13.05
C GLN A 463 5.59 -0.78 12.25
N VAL A 464 5.41 -0.19 11.07
CA VAL A 464 6.52 0.29 10.22
C VAL A 464 6.56 1.80 10.22
N VAL A 465 7.75 2.36 10.43
CA VAL A 465 7.99 3.79 10.33
C VAL A 465 8.05 4.18 8.86
N ALA A 466 6.97 4.73 8.33
CA ALA A 466 6.87 5.22 6.95
C ALA A 466 5.88 6.40 6.87
N HIS A 467 6.00 7.20 5.83
CA HIS A 467 5.06 8.29 5.57
C HIS A 467 3.85 7.75 4.82
N TYR A 468 2.74 7.53 5.52
CA TYR A 468 1.49 7.01 4.97
C TYR A 468 0.56 8.14 4.55
N ALA A 469 0.93 8.86 3.48
CA ALA A 469 0.15 9.96 2.92
C ALA A 469 -0.38 9.63 1.50
N PRO A 470 -1.44 10.32 1.06
CA PRO A 470 -1.94 10.16 -0.31
C PRO A 470 -0.90 10.45 -1.39
N ALA A 471 0.04 11.37 -1.12
CA ALA A 471 1.16 11.66 -2.01
C ALA A 471 2.08 10.45 -2.24
N ASP A 472 2.20 9.57 -1.24
CA ASP A 472 3.00 8.34 -1.31
C ASP A 472 2.17 7.12 -1.73
N GLY A 473 0.94 7.34 -2.23
CA GLY A 473 0.05 6.29 -2.71
C GLY A 473 -0.74 5.55 -1.63
N TYR A 474 -0.83 6.11 -0.42
CA TYR A 474 -1.64 5.55 0.66
C TYR A 474 -2.99 6.24 0.76
N TYR A 475 -4.04 5.47 0.57
CA TYR A 475 -5.41 5.97 0.57
C TYR A 475 -6.10 5.69 1.90
N PRO A 476 -7.00 6.60 2.35
CA PRO A 476 -7.66 6.48 3.65
C PRO A 476 -8.68 5.34 3.72
N LEU A 477 -9.22 4.94 2.57
CA LEU A 477 -10.20 3.84 2.47
C LEU A 477 -9.55 2.59 1.92
N PRO A 478 -9.96 1.40 2.37
CA PRO A 478 -9.54 0.16 1.74
C PRO A 478 -10.04 0.10 0.29
N PRO A 479 -9.35 -0.64 -0.59
CA PRO A 479 -9.61 -0.67 -2.03
C PRO A 479 -11.08 -0.82 -2.44
N TRP A 480 -11.78 -1.76 -1.81
CA TRP A 480 -13.18 -2.04 -2.12
C TRP A 480 -14.15 -0.96 -1.63
N ALA A 481 -13.86 -0.34 -0.47
CA ALA A 481 -14.65 0.77 0.04
C ALA A 481 -14.50 2.02 -0.85
N GLY A 482 -13.27 2.31 -1.31
CA GLY A 482 -13.04 3.38 -2.28
C GLY A 482 -13.82 3.19 -3.58
N LEU A 483 -13.82 1.97 -4.13
CA LEU A 483 -14.63 1.63 -5.30
C LEU A 483 -16.14 1.78 -5.02
N ALA A 484 -16.61 1.34 -3.85
CA ALA A 484 -18.02 1.49 -3.49
C ALA A 484 -18.47 2.96 -3.47
N VAL A 485 -17.63 3.88 -2.98
CA VAL A 485 -17.88 5.33 -3.06
C VAL A 485 -18.00 5.77 -4.53
N SER A 486 -17.06 5.39 -5.39
CA SER A 486 -17.09 5.78 -6.82
C SER A 486 -18.32 5.23 -7.53
N PHE A 487 -18.70 3.98 -7.29
CA PHE A 487 -19.94 3.39 -7.84
C PHE A 487 -21.19 4.05 -7.25
N GLY A 488 -21.17 4.46 -5.98
CA GLY A 488 -22.22 5.24 -5.35
C GLY A 488 -22.48 6.56 -6.09
N TYR A 489 -21.42 7.29 -6.41
CA TYR A 489 -21.52 8.51 -7.23
C TYR A 489 -22.05 8.23 -8.64
N ALA A 490 -21.62 7.16 -9.28
CA ALA A 490 -22.14 6.74 -10.58
C ALA A 490 -23.64 6.45 -10.53
N ALA A 491 -24.08 5.71 -9.52
CA ALA A 491 -25.49 5.38 -9.32
C ALA A 491 -26.34 6.63 -9.02
N LEU A 492 -25.86 7.52 -8.16
CA LEU A 492 -26.54 8.79 -7.85
C LEU A 492 -26.65 9.69 -9.09
N ALA A 493 -25.57 9.87 -9.84
CA ALA A 493 -25.57 10.67 -11.06
C ALA A 493 -26.54 10.11 -12.10
N LEU A 494 -26.58 8.78 -12.29
CA LEU A 494 -27.55 8.12 -13.16
C LEU A 494 -28.99 8.30 -12.68
N ALA A 495 -29.24 8.16 -11.37
CA ALA A 495 -30.58 8.38 -10.81
C ALA A 495 -31.07 9.80 -11.05
N PHE A 496 -30.23 10.82 -10.81
CA PHE A 496 -30.56 12.21 -11.13
C PHE A 496 -30.80 12.43 -12.61
N ALA A 497 -29.99 11.83 -13.48
CA ALA A 497 -30.19 11.91 -14.92
C ALA A 497 -31.53 11.29 -15.36
N LEU A 498 -31.89 10.14 -14.79
CA LEU A 498 -33.18 9.47 -15.05
C LEU A 498 -34.36 10.31 -14.57
N VAL A 499 -34.30 10.88 -13.37
CA VAL A 499 -35.39 11.76 -12.86
C VAL A 499 -35.56 12.97 -13.73
N ARG A 500 -34.47 13.63 -14.14
CA ARG A 500 -34.51 14.80 -15.02
C ARG A 500 -35.09 14.47 -16.40
N LEU A 501 -34.71 13.30 -16.96
CA LEU A 501 -35.26 12.85 -18.25
C LEU A 501 -36.76 12.58 -18.17
N ARG A 502 -37.28 12.08 -17.06
CA ARG A 502 -38.70 11.84 -16.83
C ARG A 502 -39.49 13.14 -16.65
N ARG A 503 -38.94 14.14 -15.93
CA ARG A 503 -39.58 15.43 -15.68
C ARG A 503 -39.57 16.36 -16.88
N ALA A 504 -38.71 16.16 -17.86
CA ALA A 504 -38.68 16.97 -19.07
C ALA A 504 -39.83 16.65 -20.06
N ASP A 505 -40.73 15.73 -19.69
CA ASP A 505 -41.90 15.27 -20.47
C ASP A 505 -43.22 15.65 -19.84
N ALA A 506 -43.22 16.18 -18.63
CA ALA A 506 -44.40 16.79 -18.00
C ALA A 506 -44.38 18.33 -18.24
#